data_3b0aa35677efb6441220920a20b31f9d
#
_entry.id   3b0aa35677efb6441220920a20b31f9d
#
_cell.length_a   1.000
_cell.length_b   1.000
_cell.length_c   1.000
_cell.angle_alpha   90.00
_cell.angle_beta   90.00
_cell.angle_gamma   90.00
#
_symmetry.space_group_name_H-M   'P 1'
#
loop_
_entity.id
_entity.type
_entity.pdbx_description
1 polymer ?
#
loop_
_entity_poly.entity_id
_entity_poly.type
_entity_poly.pdbx_seq_one_letter_code
_entity_poly.pdbx_strand_id
1 'polypeptide(L)'
;MLNHITIMGRLTRDPELRRTGSGIAVASFTVAVDRDFGGRDGGEKETDFIDCVAWRQTGEFVSKYFTKGRMIVVSGRLQIRSWTDKDGNKRRTAEVVADNCYFGDSKRDEGGSSYGGNTYGSSYNAPAPSYGSYSAPAAPASDFAMLDDDDAQLPF
;
A
#
# COMPACT_ATOMS: atom_id res chain seq x y z
N MET A 1 19.05 -7.53 -20.21
CA MET A 1 18.84 -6.19 -19.64
C MET A 1 17.66 -6.25 -18.71
N LEU A 2 17.74 -5.65 -17.54
CA LEU A 2 16.65 -5.59 -16.56
C LEU A 2 16.13 -4.14 -16.46
N ASN A 3 14.81 -3.96 -16.55
CA ASN A 3 14.12 -2.70 -16.28
C ASN A 3 12.84 -3.06 -15.52
N HIS A 4 12.93 -3.04 -14.21
CA HIS A 4 11.83 -3.35 -13.31
C HIS A 4 11.78 -2.34 -12.18
N ILE A 5 10.59 -1.86 -11.85
CA ILE A 5 10.34 -0.92 -10.77
C ILE A 5 9.12 -1.38 -10.01
N THR A 6 9.18 -1.29 -8.68
CA THR A 6 8.04 -1.47 -7.80
C THR A 6 7.92 -0.26 -6.89
N ILE A 7 6.76 0.35 -6.88
CA ILE A 7 6.46 1.52 -6.04
C ILE A 7 5.19 1.26 -5.24
N MET A 8 5.13 1.81 -4.03
CA MET A 8 3.95 1.82 -3.19
C MET A 8 3.67 3.24 -2.73
N GLY A 9 2.41 3.67 -2.86
CA GLY A 9 2.02 5.02 -2.47
C GLY A 9 0.51 5.22 -2.59
N ARG A 10 0.07 6.48 -2.50
CA ARG A 10 -1.36 6.83 -2.57
C ARG A 10 -1.70 7.48 -3.89
N LEU A 11 -2.86 7.14 -4.43
CA LEU A 11 -3.39 7.81 -5.61
C LEU A 11 -3.72 9.28 -5.31
N THR A 12 -3.23 10.19 -6.14
CA THR A 12 -3.48 11.64 -6.01
C THR A 12 -4.84 12.06 -6.53
N ARG A 13 -5.39 11.28 -7.46
CA ARG A 13 -6.70 11.46 -8.13
C ARG A 13 -7.25 10.12 -8.55
N ASP A 14 -8.51 10.08 -8.93
CA ASP A 14 -9.12 8.90 -9.52
C ASP A 14 -8.41 8.53 -10.83
N PRO A 15 -8.17 7.24 -11.11
CA PRO A 15 -7.59 6.79 -12.37
C PRO A 15 -8.47 7.16 -13.57
N GLU A 16 -7.88 7.77 -14.57
CA GLU A 16 -8.58 8.15 -15.80
C GLU A 16 -8.47 7.02 -16.83
N LEU A 17 -9.59 6.34 -17.09
CA LEU A 17 -9.69 5.30 -18.10
C LEU A 17 -10.04 5.91 -19.45
N ARG A 18 -9.21 5.64 -20.45
CA ARG A 18 -9.45 6.00 -21.86
C ARG A 18 -9.37 4.77 -22.74
N ARG A 19 -9.94 4.85 -23.93
CA ARG A 19 -9.74 3.83 -24.97
C ARG A 19 -9.00 4.46 -26.15
N THR A 20 -8.02 3.71 -26.65
CA THR A 20 -7.31 4.09 -27.89
C THR A 20 -8.24 3.97 -29.09
N GLY A 21 -7.86 4.53 -30.25
CA GLY A 21 -8.60 4.36 -31.49
C GLY A 21 -8.82 2.90 -31.91
N SER A 22 -7.97 1.98 -31.41
CA SER A 22 -8.11 0.53 -31.59
C SER A 22 -8.96 -0.14 -30.49
N GLY A 23 -9.60 0.62 -29.60
CA GLY A 23 -10.45 0.11 -28.53
C GLY A 23 -9.71 -0.43 -27.28
N ILE A 24 -8.39 -0.32 -27.21
CA ILE A 24 -7.60 -0.80 -26.09
C ILE A 24 -7.77 0.13 -24.90
N ALA A 25 -8.09 -0.43 -23.74
CA ALA A 25 -8.22 0.31 -22.49
C ALA A 25 -6.84 0.75 -21.97
N VAL A 26 -6.74 2.01 -21.53
CA VAL A 26 -5.55 2.63 -20.93
C VAL A 26 -6.00 3.47 -19.75
N ALA A 27 -5.48 3.19 -18.56
CA ALA A 27 -5.69 3.99 -17.36
C ALA A 27 -4.44 4.80 -17.05
N SER A 28 -4.61 6.11 -16.84
CA SER A 28 -3.55 7.02 -16.39
C SER A 28 -3.84 7.47 -14.98
N PHE A 29 -2.84 7.41 -14.11
CA PHE A 29 -2.94 7.82 -12.71
C PHE A 29 -1.58 8.26 -12.17
N THR A 30 -1.58 9.00 -11.06
CA THR A 30 -0.37 9.49 -10.41
C THR A 30 -0.32 8.97 -8.98
N VAL A 31 0.81 8.40 -8.59
CA VAL A 31 1.06 7.85 -7.25
C VAL A 31 1.97 8.81 -6.48
N ALA A 32 1.52 9.23 -5.30
CA ALA A 32 2.33 9.96 -4.33
C ALA A 32 3.10 8.97 -3.46
N VAL A 33 4.42 9.02 -3.53
CA VAL A 33 5.35 8.16 -2.80
C VAL A 33 6.17 9.04 -1.86
N ASP A 34 6.02 8.84 -0.56
CA ASP A 34 6.82 9.56 0.43
C ASP A 34 8.23 8.99 0.47
N ARG A 35 9.24 9.89 0.54
CA ARG A 35 10.63 9.47 0.69
C ARG A 35 10.90 9.00 2.11
N ASP A 36 11.57 7.84 2.26
CA ASP A 36 11.88 7.25 3.56
C ASP A 36 12.82 8.12 4.40
N PHE A 37 13.68 8.90 3.75
CA PHE A 37 14.71 9.73 4.37
C PHE A 37 14.48 11.22 4.08
N GLY A 38 13.37 11.77 4.58
CA GLY A 38 13.08 13.19 4.56
C GLY A 38 13.08 13.76 5.98
N GLY A 39 14.01 14.66 6.29
CA GLY A 39 13.95 15.46 7.53
C GLY A 39 14.74 14.93 8.71
N ARG A 40 16.07 14.77 8.56
CA ARG A 40 16.97 14.53 9.69
C ARG A 40 16.99 15.69 10.71
N ASP A 41 16.49 16.86 10.32
CA ASP A 41 16.42 18.08 11.14
C ASP A 41 15.01 18.65 11.28
N GLY A 42 13.95 17.79 11.33
CA GLY A 42 12.57 18.27 11.47
C GLY A 42 12.01 18.93 10.21
N GLY A 43 12.64 18.73 9.05
CA GLY A 43 12.16 19.19 7.75
C GLY A 43 10.91 18.44 7.29
N GLU A 44 10.14 19.07 6.43
CA GLU A 44 8.96 18.46 5.80
C GLU A 44 9.35 17.21 5.01
N LYS A 45 8.53 16.17 5.09
CA LYS A 45 8.70 14.96 4.27
C LYS A 45 8.50 15.31 2.81
N GLU A 46 9.47 14.99 1.99
CA GLU A 46 9.35 15.13 0.54
C GLU A 46 8.53 13.96 -0.04
N THR A 47 7.65 14.29 -0.98
CA THR A 47 6.80 13.33 -1.67
C THR A 47 7.08 13.40 -3.16
N ASP A 48 7.37 12.27 -3.79
CA ASP A 48 7.53 12.15 -5.22
C ASP A 48 6.18 11.79 -5.87
N PHE A 49 5.84 12.53 -6.94
CA PHE A 49 4.63 12.28 -7.73
C PHE A 49 5.02 11.53 -9.00
N ILE A 50 4.66 10.25 -9.07
CA ILE A 50 5.07 9.35 -10.15
C ILE A 50 3.89 9.06 -11.06
N ASP A 51 4.00 9.43 -12.32
CA ASP A 51 2.99 9.13 -13.33
C ASP A 51 3.07 7.67 -13.75
N CYS A 52 1.91 7.02 -13.76
CA CYS A 52 1.74 5.61 -14.09
C CYS A 52 0.71 5.42 -15.18
N VAL A 53 0.94 4.45 -16.03
CA VAL A 53 0.03 4.03 -17.11
C VAL A 53 -0.18 2.53 -17.05
N ALA A 54 -1.43 2.09 -16.99
CA ALA A 54 -1.81 0.69 -17.02
C ALA A 54 -2.63 0.39 -18.26
N TRP A 55 -2.30 -0.70 -18.97
CA TRP A 55 -2.91 -1.11 -20.22
C TRP A 55 -3.88 -2.29 -20.06
N ARG A 56 -4.86 -2.37 -20.94
CA ARG A 56 -5.80 -3.50 -21.06
C ARG A 56 -6.46 -3.83 -19.73
N GLN A 57 -6.43 -5.08 -19.31
CA GLN A 57 -7.06 -5.58 -18.08
C GLN A 57 -6.54 -4.88 -16.81
N THR A 58 -5.22 -4.61 -16.73
CA THR A 58 -4.64 -3.89 -15.60
C THR A 58 -5.20 -2.48 -15.50
N GLY A 59 -5.38 -1.80 -16.64
CA GLY A 59 -6.00 -0.47 -16.69
C GLY A 59 -7.47 -0.48 -16.26
N GLU A 60 -8.25 -1.45 -16.74
CA GLU A 60 -9.65 -1.63 -16.33
C GLU A 60 -9.77 -1.97 -14.84
N PHE A 61 -8.87 -2.82 -14.33
CA PHE A 61 -8.81 -3.17 -12.90
C PHE A 61 -8.53 -1.95 -12.03
N VAL A 62 -7.51 -1.16 -12.36
CA VAL A 62 -7.15 0.04 -11.59
C VAL A 62 -8.29 1.05 -11.60
N SER A 63 -8.87 1.33 -12.76
CA SER A 63 -9.99 2.27 -12.88
C SER A 63 -11.25 1.83 -12.12
N LYS A 64 -11.49 0.52 -12.01
CA LYS A 64 -12.68 -0.01 -11.34
C LYS A 64 -12.56 -0.07 -9.82
N TYR A 65 -11.37 -0.36 -9.31
CA TYR A 65 -11.20 -0.71 -7.90
C TYR A 65 -10.42 0.31 -7.08
N PHE A 66 -9.77 1.28 -7.72
CA PHE A 66 -8.97 2.29 -7.04
C PHE A 66 -9.59 3.67 -7.21
N THR A 67 -9.53 4.45 -6.13
CA THR A 67 -9.99 5.83 -6.06
C THR A 67 -8.90 6.72 -5.45
N LYS A 68 -9.06 8.02 -5.55
CA LYS A 68 -8.18 9.03 -4.92
C LYS A 68 -7.90 8.67 -3.44
N GLY A 69 -6.64 8.78 -3.04
CA GLY A 69 -6.18 8.55 -1.67
C GLY A 69 -5.95 7.08 -1.30
N ARG A 70 -6.40 6.13 -2.10
CA ARG A 70 -6.21 4.71 -1.83
C ARG A 70 -4.76 4.29 -2.03
N MET A 71 -4.28 3.40 -1.16
CA MET A 71 -2.93 2.83 -1.25
C MET A 71 -2.87 1.81 -2.38
N ILE A 72 -1.87 1.95 -3.25
CA ILE A 72 -1.63 1.06 -4.38
C ILE A 72 -0.16 0.62 -4.41
N VAL A 73 0.07 -0.63 -4.75
CA VAL A 73 1.39 -1.14 -5.13
C VAL A 73 1.40 -1.35 -6.64
N VAL A 74 2.33 -0.71 -7.32
CA VAL A 74 2.50 -0.79 -8.77
C VAL A 74 3.81 -1.50 -9.07
N SER A 75 3.76 -2.57 -9.83
CA SER A 75 4.90 -3.31 -10.34
C SER A 75 4.92 -3.21 -11.87
N GLY A 76 6.06 -2.82 -12.43
CA GLY A 76 6.17 -2.60 -13.87
C GLY A 76 7.57 -2.19 -14.31
N ARG A 77 7.65 -1.39 -15.35
CA ARG A 77 8.91 -0.86 -15.90
C ARG A 77 8.88 0.65 -16.05
N LEU A 78 10.03 1.29 -15.91
CA LEU A 78 10.19 2.71 -16.20
C LEU A 78 10.28 2.91 -17.72
N GLN A 79 9.52 3.84 -18.25
CA GLN A 79 9.56 4.24 -19.64
C GLN A 79 9.78 5.74 -19.76
N ILE A 80 10.73 6.12 -20.62
CA ILE A 80 10.97 7.52 -20.97
C ILE A 80 10.36 7.78 -22.34
N ARG A 81 9.38 8.67 -22.40
CA ARG A 81 8.76 9.13 -23.64
C ARG A 81 9.27 10.50 -24.02
N SER A 82 9.78 10.62 -25.25
CA SER A 82 10.17 11.91 -25.82
C SER A 82 9.03 12.45 -26.69
N TRP A 83 8.72 13.74 -26.53
CA TRP A 83 7.70 14.43 -27.32
C TRP A 83 8.14 15.86 -27.58
N THR A 84 7.54 16.50 -28.55
CA THR A 84 7.84 17.90 -28.92
C THR A 84 6.66 18.76 -28.47
N ASP A 85 6.94 19.83 -27.73
CA ASP A 85 5.92 20.78 -27.30
C ASP A 85 5.48 21.69 -28.48
N LYS A 86 4.51 22.55 -28.23
CA LYS A 86 3.97 23.46 -29.25
C LYS A 86 4.98 24.49 -29.74
N ASP A 87 6.01 24.74 -28.96
CA ASP A 87 7.08 25.68 -29.25
C ASP A 87 8.27 25.04 -29.96
N GLY A 88 8.15 23.74 -30.33
CA GLY A 88 9.17 22.98 -31.03
C GLY A 88 10.28 22.39 -30.12
N ASN A 89 10.17 22.54 -28.80
CA ASN A 89 11.17 22.02 -27.86
C ASN A 89 10.98 20.54 -27.61
N LYS A 90 12.06 19.78 -27.57
CA LYS A 90 12.05 18.36 -27.20
C LYS A 90 11.90 18.21 -25.68
N ARG A 91 10.84 17.56 -25.27
CA ARG A 91 10.54 17.23 -23.86
C ARG A 91 10.65 15.74 -23.62
N ARG A 92 10.92 15.37 -22.37
CA ARG A 92 10.94 13.97 -21.92
C ARG A 92 10.03 13.83 -20.70
N THR A 93 9.20 12.82 -20.71
CA THR A 93 8.36 12.44 -19.60
C THR A 93 8.72 11.03 -19.16
N ALA A 94 9.02 10.87 -17.87
CA ALA A 94 9.21 9.56 -17.25
C ALA A 94 7.85 9.06 -16.75
N GLU A 95 7.50 7.84 -17.11
CA GLU A 95 6.26 7.18 -16.67
C GLU A 95 6.53 5.72 -16.31
N VAL A 96 5.79 5.18 -15.34
CA VAL A 96 5.83 3.76 -15.00
C VAL A 96 4.72 3.06 -15.77
N VAL A 97 5.11 2.14 -16.66
CA VAL A 97 4.16 1.25 -17.32
C VAL A 97 3.90 0.08 -16.39
N ALA A 98 2.70 0.05 -15.81
CA ALA A 98 2.28 -0.95 -14.84
C ALA A 98 1.95 -2.28 -15.53
N ASP A 99 2.62 -3.34 -15.12
CA ASP A 99 2.29 -4.71 -15.50
C ASP A 99 1.26 -5.29 -14.53
N ASN A 100 1.44 -5.05 -13.22
CA ASN A 100 0.54 -5.49 -12.16
C ASN A 100 0.30 -4.37 -11.14
N CYS A 101 -0.92 -4.35 -10.58
CA CYS A 101 -1.30 -3.45 -9.50
C CYS A 101 -1.96 -4.24 -8.37
N TYR A 102 -1.62 -3.92 -7.12
CA TYR A 102 -2.13 -4.59 -5.93
C TYR A 102 -2.64 -3.57 -4.91
N PHE A 103 -3.57 -3.99 -4.07
CA PHE A 103 -4.01 -3.17 -2.94
C PHE A 103 -2.91 -3.12 -1.88
N GLY A 104 -2.55 -1.92 -1.45
CA GLY A 104 -1.57 -1.69 -0.38
C GLY A 104 -2.21 -1.52 1.01
N ASP A 105 -3.54 -1.46 1.06
CA ASP A 105 -4.32 -1.34 2.29
C ASP A 105 -5.44 -2.39 2.35
N SER A 106 -5.83 -2.76 3.56
CA SER A 106 -7.06 -3.52 3.77
C SER A 106 -8.26 -2.65 3.38
N LYS A 107 -9.29 -3.24 2.80
CA LYS A 107 -10.58 -2.58 2.60
C LYS A 107 -11.06 -2.14 3.99
N ARG A 108 -11.05 -0.83 4.28
CA ARG A 108 -11.83 -0.30 5.39
C ARG A 108 -13.28 -0.52 4.99
N ASP A 109 -13.97 -1.41 5.70
CA ASP A 109 -15.41 -1.41 5.68
C ASP A 109 -15.86 -0.03 6.16
N GLU A 110 -16.48 0.75 5.27
CA GLU A 110 -17.22 1.97 5.61
C GLU A 110 -18.53 1.61 6.36
N GLY A 111 -18.44 0.68 7.30
CA GLY A 111 -19.46 0.31 8.25
C GLY A 111 -18.99 0.72 9.62
N GLY A 112 -19.50 1.85 10.10
CA GLY A 112 -19.15 2.51 11.34
C GLY A 112 -18.93 1.57 12.52
N SER A 113 -17.78 1.69 13.14
CA SER A 113 -17.64 1.44 14.56
C SER A 113 -16.70 2.51 15.13
N SER A 114 -17.33 3.56 15.60
CA SER A 114 -16.78 4.52 16.54
C SER A 114 -16.33 3.74 17.77
N TYR A 115 -15.07 3.38 17.85
CA TYR A 115 -14.48 3.02 19.14
C TYR A 115 -14.28 4.31 19.92
N GLY A 116 -15.29 4.62 20.72
CA GLY A 116 -15.28 5.71 21.68
C GLY A 116 -14.09 5.60 22.61
N GLY A 117 -13.39 6.72 22.74
CA GLY A 117 -12.29 6.90 23.67
C GLY A 117 -12.71 6.54 25.10
N ASN A 118 -11.85 5.83 25.77
CA ASN A 118 -11.94 5.53 27.19
C ASN A 118 -11.68 6.81 27.98
N THR A 119 -12.75 7.47 28.39
CA THR A 119 -12.70 8.55 29.40
C THR A 119 -12.56 7.90 30.78
N TYR A 120 -11.45 8.12 31.43
CA TYR A 120 -11.29 7.86 32.87
C TYR A 120 -12.27 8.75 33.66
N GLY A 121 -13.12 8.13 34.46
CA GLY A 121 -14.04 8.84 35.32
C GLY A 121 -14.77 7.93 36.32
N SER A 122 -14.20 7.82 37.53
CA SER A 122 -14.85 7.76 38.86
C SER A 122 -15.89 6.67 39.18
N SER A 123 -15.45 5.80 40.09
CA SER A 123 -16.12 5.20 41.25
C SER A 123 -17.64 5.12 41.29
N TYR A 124 -18.18 3.88 41.37
CA TYR A 124 -19.19 3.53 42.38
C TYR A 124 -19.06 2.06 42.79
N ASN A 125 -19.01 1.88 44.10
CA ASN A 125 -18.96 0.66 44.88
C ASN A 125 -20.27 -0.14 44.74
N ALA A 126 -20.20 -1.41 44.31
CA ALA A 126 -21.28 -2.35 44.48
C ALA A 126 -20.72 -3.76 44.72
N PRO A 127 -21.28 -4.56 45.64
CA PRO A 127 -20.66 -5.77 46.17
C PRO A 127 -20.72 -6.95 45.20
N ALA A 128 -19.66 -7.76 45.20
CA ALA A 128 -19.53 -8.97 44.42
C ALA A 128 -20.44 -10.10 44.92
N PRO A 129 -21.08 -10.86 44.03
CA PRO A 129 -21.54 -12.22 44.38
C PRO A 129 -20.39 -13.21 44.18
N SER A 130 -20.11 -13.95 45.21
CA SER A 130 -19.21 -15.10 45.25
C SER A 130 -19.84 -16.27 44.50
N TYR A 131 -19.22 -16.77 43.42
CA TYR A 131 -19.47 -18.10 42.86
C TYR A 131 -18.19 -18.82 42.49
N GLY A 132 -17.97 -19.93 43.18
CA GLY A 132 -17.39 -21.22 42.77
C GLY A 132 -16.14 -21.22 41.91
N SER A 133 -15.05 -21.64 42.57
CA SER A 133 -13.81 -22.06 41.91
C SER A 133 -14.05 -23.21 40.93
N TYR A 134 -13.93 -22.94 39.63
CA TYR A 134 -13.70 -23.99 38.65
C TYR A 134 -12.23 -23.97 38.25
N SER A 135 -11.52 -25.06 38.58
CA SER A 135 -10.16 -25.32 38.09
C SER A 135 -10.21 -25.51 36.58
N ALA A 136 -9.58 -24.62 35.81
CA ALA A 136 -9.32 -24.83 34.40
C ALA A 136 -8.24 -25.90 34.23
N PRO A 137 -8.43 -26.88 33.32
CA PRO A 137 -7.37 -27.82 32.99
C PRO A 137 -6.22 -27.09 32.31
N ALA A 138 -4.96 -27.46 32.73
CA ALA A 138 -3.74 -26.92 32.14
C ALA A 138 -3.70 -27.21 30.63
N ALA A 139 -3.47 -26.17 29.84
CA ALA A 139 -3.18 -26.32 28.43
C ALA A 139 -1.86 -27.09 28.23
N PRO A 140 -1.80 -28.00 27.25
CA PRO A 140 -0.55 -28.73 26.97
C PRO A 140 0.51 -27.72 26.50
N ALA A 141 1.72 -27.86 27.02
CA ALA A 141 2.89 -27.09 26.59
C ALA A 141 3.08 -27.29 25.10
N SER A 142 3.19 -26.17 24.36
CA SER A 142 3.55 -26.20 22.95
C SER A 142 4.94 -26.80 22.78
N ASP A 143 5.00 -27.91 22.05
CA ASP A 143 6.24 -28.56 21.58
C ASP A 143 6.91 -27.63 20.53
N PHE A 144 7.51 -26.54 20.99
CA PHE A 144 8.53 -25.86 20.19
C PHE A 144 9.84 -26.56 20.48
N ALA A 145 10.29 -27.40 19.54
CA ALA A 145 11.62 -27.96 19.56
C ALA A 145 12.63 -26.79 19.58
N MET A 146 13.42 -26.68 20.65
CA MET A 146 14.60 -25.82 20.65
C MET A 146 15.56 -26.43 19.62
N LEU A 147 15.92 -25.63 18.61
CA LEU A 147 16.99 -25.96 17.68
C LEU A 147 18.29 -25.89 18.49
N ASP A 148 19.02 -27.00 18.53
CA ASP A 148 20.35 -27.05 19.12
C ASP A 148 21.30 -26.16 18.32
N ASP A 149 22.19 -25.43 19.04
CA ASP A 149 23.16 -24.47 18.50
C ASP A 149 24.24 -25.07 17.56
N ASP A 150 24.16 -26.35 17.24
CA ASP A 150 25.14 -27.04 16.38
C ASP A 150 24.92 -26.89 14.88
N ASP A 151 23.78 -26.31 14.44
CA ASP A 151 23.49 -26.11 13.03
C ASP A 151 23.94 -24.71 12.46
N ALA A 152 24.76 -23.98 13.19
CA ALA A 152 25.28 -22.67 12.81
C ALA A 152 26.45 -22.69 11.80
N GLN A 153 26.81 -23.85 11.25
CA GLN A 153 27.80 -23.91 10.17
C GLN A 153 27.12 -23.95 8.81
N LEU A 154 26.84 -22.75 8.29
CA LEU A 154 26.48 -22.58 6.89
C LEU A 154 27.73 -22.76 6.01
N PRO A 155 27.67 -23.64 5.00
CA PRO A 155 28.79 -23.84 4.08
C PRO A 155 28.76 -22.77 2.98
N PHE A 156 29.53 -21.68 3.12
CA PHE A 156 30.06 -20.83 2.05
C PHE A 156 31.39 -20.24 2.41
#